data_2d7151006f4495d740df0b5a1a7fbd23
#
_entry.id   2d7151006f4495d740df0b5a1a7fbd23
#
_cell.length_a   1.000
_cell.length_b   1.000
_cell.length_c   1.000
_cell.angle_alpha   90.00
_cell.angle_beta   90.00
_cell.angle_gamma   90.00
#
_symmetry.space_group_name_H-M   'P 1'
#
loop_
_entity.id
_entity.type
_entity.pdbx_description
1 polymer ?
#
loop_
_entity_poly.entity_id
_entity_poly.type
_entity_poly.pdbx_seq_one_letter_code
_entity_poly.pdbx_strand_id
1 'polypeptide(L)'
;MKIRTFAHKGLKKLYAEDSAKGVPPDTADKLRKMLAFLDDMQDPEELRSLPAWKVHTLTGDRKGTCSLSVTRNRRLTFRIDIAEPEICDMNLEDYH
;
A
#
# COMPACT_ATOMS: atom_id res chain seq x y z
N MET A 1 3.11 -10.54 4.09
CA MET A 1 3.31 -10.78 2.64
C MET A 1 4.43 -9.89 2.16
N LYS A 2 5.45 -10.46 1.53
CA LYS A 2 6.62 -9.71 1.08
C LYS A 2 6.23 -8.61 0.09
N ILE A 3 6.76 -7.40 0.28
CA ILE A 3 6.59 -6.31 -0.66
C ILE A 3 7.80 -6.33 -1.60
N ARG A 4 7.54 -6.77 -2.83
CA ARG A 4 8.63 -7.04 -3.81
C ARG A 4 9.08 -5.81 -4.58
N THR A 5 8.12 -5.02 -5.08
CA THR A 5 8.44 -3.86 -5.89
C THR A 5 7.64 -2.63 -5.49
N PHE A 6 8.23 -1.47 -5.75
CA PHE A 6 7.62 -0.17 -5.47
C PHE A 6 7.61 0.67 -6.73
N ALA A 7 6.46 1.24 -7.05
CA ALA A 7 6.34 2.25 -8.09
C ALA A 7 6.69 3.65 -7.56
N HIS A 8 6.55 3.84 -6.24
CA HIS A 8 6.80 5.13 -5.59
C HIS A 8 8.11 5.09 -4.82
N LYS A 9 9.07 5.93 -5.22
CA LYS A 9 10.41 5.94 -4.62
C LYS A 9 10.42 6.31 -3.14
N GLY A 10 9.55 7.24 -2.75
CA GLY A 10 9.43 7.66 -1.35
C GLY A 10 8.97 6.54 -0.44
N LEU A 11 8.03 5.73 -0.92
CA LEU A 11 7.57 4.56 -0.17
C LEU A 11 8.68 3.53 -0.01
N LYS A 12 9.46 3.32 -1.06
CA LYS A 12 10.58 2.39 -1.01
C LYS A 12 11.60 2.81 0.05
N LYS A 13 11.92 4.10 0.11
CA LYS A 13 12.85 4.62 1.11
C LYS A 13 12.28 4.51 2.52
N LEU A 14 10.99 4.77 2.67
CA LEU A 14 10.33 4.64 3.96
C LEU A 14 10.38 3.20 4.46
N TYR A 15 10.10 2.25 3.58
CA TYR A 15 10.09 0.82 3.90
C TYR A 15 11.50 0.27 4.16
N ALA A 16 12.44 0.58 3.27
CA ALA A 16 13.78 -0.02 3.32
C ALA A 16 14.74 0.71 4.26
N GLU A 17 14.60 2.02 4.42
CA GLU A 17 15.56 2.86 5.13
C GLU A 17 14.94 3.66 6.27
N ASP A 18 13.66 3.52 6.50
CA ASP A 18 12.88 4.31 7.47
C ASP A 18 13.03 5.83 7.24
N SER A 19 13.19 6.21 5.98
CA SER A 19 13.32 7.62 5.60
C SER A 19 11.98 8.16 5.10
N ALA A 20 11.46 9.19 5.76
CA ALA A 20 10.20 9.82 5.41
C ALA A 20 10.36 10.98 4.41
N LYS A 21 11.56 11.18 3.87
CA LYS A 21 11.84 12.34 3.00
C LYS A 21 11.05 12.37 1.71
N GLY A 22 10.66 11.21 1.20
CA GLY A 22 9.96 11.12 -0.09
C GLY A 22 8.45 10.97 0.02
N VAL A 23 7.87 11.12 1.21
CA VAL A 23 6.43 11.02 1.42
C VAL A 23 5.93 12.27 2.15
N PRO A 24 4.64 12.61 2.03
CA PRO A 24 4.09 13.75 2.78
C PRO A 24 4.29 13.55 4.29
N PRO A 25 4.85 14.55 4.99
CA PRO A 25 5.19 14.39 6.41
C PRO A 25 4.02 13.99 7.31
N ASP A 26 2.83 14.49 7.01
CA ASP A 26 1.63 14.21 7.79
C ASP A 26 1.12 12.76 7.61
N THR A 27 1.62 12.04 6.63
CA THR A 27 1.22 10.66 6.35
C THR A 27 2.26 9.63 6.76
N ALA A 28 3.48 10.07 7.12
CA ALA A 28 4.60 9.16 7.34
C ALA A 28 4.31 8.06 8.37
N ASP A 29 3.78 8.44 9.52
CA ASP A 29 3.50 7.48 10.59
C ASP A 29 2.42 6.47 10.18
N LYS A 30 1.38 6.94 9.51
CA LYS A 30 0.32 6.05 9.03
C LYS A 30 0.84 5.10 7.96
N LEU A 31 1.66 5.62 7.05
CA LEU A 31 2.27 4.79 6.00
C LEU A 31 3.18 3.72 6.61
N ARG A 32 3.96 4.06 7.63
CA ARG A 32 4.78 3.06 8.33
C ARG A 32 3.92 1.93 8.88
N LYS A 33 2.82 2.26 9.52
CA LYS A 33 1.89 1.27 10.07
C LYS A 33 1.27 0.40 9.00
N MET A 34 0.86 1.02 7.88
CA MET A 34 0.26 0.30 6.77
C MET A 34 1.25 -0.64 6.10
N LEU A 35 2.46 -0.17 5.84
CA LEU A 35 3.51 -1.01 5.24
C LEU A 35 3.88 -2.16 6.15
N ALA A 36 3.99 -1.92 7.46
CA ALA A 36 4.29 -2.97 8.43
C ALA A 36 3.18 -4.04 8.47
N PHE A 37 1.92 -3.61 8.43
CA PHE A 37 0.79 -4.53 8.39
C PHE A 37 0.85 -5.40 7.13
N LEU A 38 1.07 -4.78 5.98
CA LEU A 38 1.13 -5.50 4.70
C LEU A 38 2.29 -6.48 4.66
N ASP A 39 3.44 -6.07 5.19
CA ASP A 39 4.63 -6.92 5.25
C ASP A 39 4.39 -8.17 6.10
N ASP A 40 3.64 -8.03 7.20
CA ASP A 40 3.34 -9.10 8.14
C ASP A 40 2.11 -9.92 7.73
N MET A 41 1.32 -9.43 6.81
CA MET A 41 0.08 -10.05 6.35
C MET A 41 0.34 -11.38 5.65
N GLN A 42 -0.47 -12.38 5.95
CA GLN A 42 -0.38 -13.70 5.30
C GLN A 42 -1.51 -13.94 4.30
N ASP A 43 -2.66 -13.30 4.53
CA ASP A 43 -3.85 -13.48 3.69
C ASP A 43 -4.46 -12.10 3.39
N PRO A 44 -4.73 -11.77 2.12
CA PRO A 44 -5.36 -10.49 1.76
C PRO A 44 -6.69 -10.23 2.48
N GLU A 45 -7.39 -11.26 2.90
CA GLU A 45 -8.64 -11.09 3.65
C GLU A 45 -8.43 -10.38 4.98
N GLU A 46 -7.21 -10.37 5.51
CA GLU A 46 -6.90 -9.64 6.75
C GLU A 46 -7.17 -8.14 6.61
N LEU A 47 -7.11 -7.60 5.39
CA LEU A 47 -7.40 -6.19 5.14
C LEU A 47 -8.84 -5.82 5.45
N ARG A 48 -9.75 -6.79 5.37
CA ARG A 48 -11.17 -6.56 5.68
C ARG A 48 -11.43 -6.31 7.16
N SER A 49 -10.48 -6.67 8.02
CA SER A 49 -10.57 -6.40 9.45
C SER A 49 -10.25 -4.96 9.81
N LEU A 50 -9.85 -4.15 8.82
CA LEU A 50 -9.46 -2.76 9.00
C LEU A 50 -10.38 -1.84 8.18
N PRO A 51 -11.64 -1.65 8.61
CA PRO A 51 -12.60 -0.88 7.82
C PRO A 51 -12.21 0.57 7.59
N ALA A 52 -11.39 1.14 8.47
CA ALA A 52 -10.93 2.52 8.30
C ALA A 52 -10.04 2.70 7.06
N TRP A 53 -9.41 1.63 6.59
CA TRP A 53 -8.55 1.69 5.40
C TRP A 53 -9.34 1.56 4.10
N LYS A 54 -10.62 1.21 4.17
CA LYS A 54 -11.54 1.17 3.02
C LYS A 54 -10.94 0.43 1.83
N VAL A 55 -10.61 -0.84 2.03
CA VAL A 55 -10.00 -1.65 0.98
C VAL A 55 -10.94 -1.76 -0.23
N HIS A 56 -10.41 -1.51 -1.42
CA HIS A 56 -11.10 -1.68 -2.68
C HIS A 56 -10.23 -2.40 -3.68
N THR A 57 -10.85 -3.24 -4.50
CA THR A 57 -10.20 -3.79 -5.68
C THR A 57 -10.71 -3.03 -6.89
N LEU A 58 -9.79 -2.45 -7.65
CA LEU A 58 -10.15 -1.62 -8.78
C LEU A 58 -10.60 -2.46 -9.97
N THR A 59 -11.39 -1.84 -10.85
CA THR A 59 -11.92 -2.47 -12.06
C THR A 59 -11.41 -1.74 -13.31
N GLY A 60 -11.80 -2.20 -14.50
CA GLY A 60 -11.36 -1.60 -15.76
C GLY A 60 -9.89 -1.88 -16.03
N ASP A 61 -9.17 -0.88 -16.52
CA ASP A 61 -7.76 -1.01 -16.89
C ASP A 61 -6.85 -1.36 -15.71
N ARG A 62 -7.33 -1.11 -14.48
CA ARG A 62 -6.56 -1.36 -13.26
C ARG A 62 -7.09 -2.55 -12.49
N LYS A 63 -7.76 -3.46 -13.17
CA LYS A 63 -8.32 -4.65 -12.56
C LYS A 63 -7.25 -5.44 -11.79
N GLY A 64 -7.57 -5.81 -10.56
CA GLY A 64 -6.65 -6.55 -9.70
C GLY A 64 -5.76 -5.67 -8.84
N THR A 65 -5.81 -4.34 -9.01
CA THR A 65 -5.10 -3.42 -8.13
C THR A 65 -5.93 -3.19 -6.86
N CYS A 66 -5.29 -3.34 -5.71
CA CYS A 66 -5.90 -3.03 -4.42
C CYS A 66 -5.64 -1.58 -4.06
N SER A 67 -6.62 -0.93 -3.44
CA SER A 67 -6.52 0.47 -3.02
C SER A 67 -6.90 0.57 -1.54
N LEU A 68 -6.05 1.22 -0.76
CA LEU A 68 -6.29 1.50 0.65
C LEU A 68 -6.32 3.02 0.88
N SER A 69 -7.24 3.48 1.71
CA SER A 69 -7.30 4.90 2.05
C SER A 69 -6.20 5.25 3.05
N VAL A 70 -5.36 6.22 2.70
CA VAL A 70 -4.34 6.76 3.60
C VAL A 70 -4.86 8.03 4.27
N THR A 71 -5.25 8.99 3.43
CA THR A 71 -5.94 10.21 3.86
C THR A 71 -7.14 10.40 2.94
N ARG A 72 -7.89 11.49 3.16
CA ARG A 72 -9.02 11.82 2.30
C ARG A 72 -8.64 11.89 0.82
N ASN A 73 -7.43 12.37 0.52
CA ASN A 73 -6.98 12.63 -0.85
C ASN A 73 -5.88 11.67 -1.33
N ARG A 74 -5.46 10.72 -0.52
CA ARG A 74 -4.36 9.84 -0.90
C ARG A 74 -4.72 8.38 -0.69
N ARG A 75 -4.27 7.56 -1.63
CA ARG A 75 -4.49 6.12 -1.63
C ARG A 75 -3.17 5.38 -1.75
N LEU A 76 -3.05 4.30 -0.99
CA LEU A 76 -1.96 3.35 -1.16
C LEU A 76 -2.47 2.26 -2.09
N THR A 77 -1.80 2.06 -3.22
CA THR A 77 -2.24 1.08 -4.22
C THR A 77 -1.16 0.05 -4.47
N PHE A 78 -1.57 -1.18 -4.77
CA PHE A 78 -0.63 -2.28 -5.02
C PHE A 78 -1.35 -3.43 -5.70
N ARG A 79 -0.56 -4.35 -6.22
CA ARG A 79 -1.08 -5.60 -6.78
C ARG A 79 -0.57 -6.76 -5.96
N ILE A 80 -1.34 -7.83 -5.92
CA ILE A 80 -0.92 -9.07 -5.26
C ILE A 80 -0.69 -10.12 -6.33
N ASP A 81 0.51 -10.67 -6.36
CA ASP A 81 0.85 -11.78 -7.23
C ASP A 81 0.42 -13.06 -6.52
N ILE A 82 -0.61 -13.73 -7.06
CA ILE A 82 -1.22 -14.90 -6.42
C ILE A 82 -0.32 -16.14 -6.53
N ALA A 83 0.42 -16.26 -7.64
CA ALA A 83 1.28 -17.43 -7.88
C ALA A 83 2.44 -17.46 -6.89
N GLU A 84 3.01 -16.31 -6.63
CA GLU A 84 4.04 -16.11 -5.62
C GLU A 84 3.50 -15.07 -4.65
N PRO A 85 2.82 -15.43 -3.56
CA PRO A 85 2.04 -14.45 -2.78
C PRO A 85 2.88 -13.30 -2.26
N GLU A 86 3.10 -12.33 -3.13
CA GLU A 86 3.91 -11.15 -2.91
C GLU A 86 3.17 -9.91 -3.37
N ILE A 87 3.49 -8.77 -2.75
CA ILE A 87 2.93 -7.48 -3.12
C ILE A 87 3.87 -6.79 -4.09
N CYS A 88 3.32 -6.22 -5.16
CA CYS A 88 4.11 -5.51 -6.15
C CYS A 88 3.45 -4.20 -6.56
N ASP A 89 4.23 -3.33 -7.19
CA ASP A 89 3.80 -2.02 -7.69
C ASP A 89 3.21 -1.13 -6.60
N MET A 90 3.81 -1.15 -5.42
CA MET A 90 3.37 -0.33 -4.30
C MET A 90 3.51 1.14 -4.64
N ASN A 91 2.40 1.87 -4.58
CA ASN A 91 2.36 3.27 -4.98
C ASN A 91 1.53 4.11 -3.99
N LEU A 92 1.84 5.38 -3.93
CA LEU A 92 1.03 6.36 -3.20
C LEU A 92 0.45 7.31 -4.23
N GLU A 93 -0.86 7.31 -4.37
CA GLU A 93 -1.54 8.08 -5.41
C GLU A 93 -2.41 9.17 -4.81
N ASP A 94 -2.40 10.34 -5.44
CA ASP A 94 -3.31 11.40 -5.10
C ASP A 94 -4.67 11.09 -5.75
N TYR A 95 -5.71 11.24 -4.97
CA TYR A 95 -7.08 10.96 -5.40
C TYR A 95 -7.88 12.25 -5.41
N HIS A 96 -8.35 12.59 -6.56
CA HIS A 96 -9.19 13.80 -6.75
C HIS A 96 -10.61 13.45 -7.13
#